data_00817e80c097d40bfda71c4f74449db5
#
_entry.id   00817e80c097d40bfda71c4f74449db5
#
_cell.length_a   1.000
_cell.length_b   1.000
_cell.length_c   1.000
_cell.angle_alpha   90.00
_cell.angle_beta   90.00
_cell.angle_gamma   90.00
#
_symmetry.space_group_name_H-M   'P 1'
#
loop_
_entity.id
_entity.type
_entity.pdbx_description
1 polymer ?
#
loop_
_entity_poly.entity_id
_entity_poly.type
_entity_poly.pdbx_seq_one_letter_code
_entity_poly.pdbx_strand_id
1 'polypeptide(L)'
;MEYKLHNGSGSLCCKGCSRQDKKLNTYDWLADIPGNAEESDMVEVQFKNTRKGYYRNSNKIKLEKGDIVAVEAAPGHDIGVVTLTGRLVPLQIKKANFKADAEIKRIYRKAKPVDMEKFNEAKDKEHATMIRARQIALNLNLNMKIGDVEYQGDGNKAIFYYIADERVDFRQLIKVLAEAFRVRIEMKQIGARQEAGRIGGIGPCGRELCCATWMTS
;
A
#
# COMPACT_ATOMS: atom_id res chain seq x y z
N MET A 1 -4.76 28.82 -7.75
CA MET A 1 -4.27 27.46 -7.50
C MET A 1 -4.52 27.14 -6.04
N GLU A 2 -5.58 26.38 -5.75
CA GLU A 2 -5.86 25.94 -4.39
C GLU A 2 -4.93 24.80 -4.02
N TYR A 3 -4.17 24.99 -2.94
CA TYR A 3 -3.32 23.95 -2.38
C TYR A 3 -4.16 23.06 -1.47
N LYS A 4 -4.51 21.85 -1.91
CA LYS A 4 -5.06 20.83 -1.03
C LYS A 4 -3.93 20.23 -0.20
N LEU A 5 -3.93 20.50 1.10
CA LEU A 5 -3.14 19.75 2.08
C LEU A 5 -3.63 18.30 2.05
N HIS A 6 -2.76 17.35 1.69
CA HIS A 6 -3.05 15.94 1.90
C HIS A 6 -3.02 15.65 3.40
N ASN A 7 -4.18 15.61 4.01
CA ASN A 7 -4.35 15.14 5.38
C ASN A 7 -3.99 13.65 5.42
N GLY A 8 -3.00 13.29 6.23
CA GLY A 8 -2.86 11.91 6.65
C GLY A 8 -1.47 11.30 6.73
N SER A 9 -0.44 11.88 6.21
CA SER A 9 0.93 11.53 6.60
C SER A 9 1.56 12.75 7.25
N GLY A 10 2.03 12.62 8.48
CA GLY A 10 2.70 13.68 9.22
C GLY A 10 4.00 14.19 8.58
N SER A 11 4.06 14.18 7.27
CA SER A 11 5.12 14.71 6.45
C SER A 11 4.93 16.21 6.29
N LEU A 12 5.86 16.98 6.77
CA LEU A 12 6.04 18.42 6.53
C LEU A 12 6.21 18.78 5.05
N CYS A 13 6.04 17.85 4.14
CA CYS A 13 6.26 18.04 2.73
C CYS A 13 5.01 18.55 2.05
N CYS A 14 4.92 19.83 1.96
CA CYS A 14 4.07 20.56 1.05
C CYS A 14 4.41 20.24 -0.40
N LYS A 15 3.42 20.26 -1.27
CA LYS A 15 3.55 20.22 -2.74
C LYS A 15 4.42 19.10 -3.33
N GLY A 16 3.81 18.02 -3.67
CA GLY A 16 4.41 16.98 -4.50
C GLY A 16 5.05 15.85 -3.74
N CYS A 17 4.75 15.67 -2.49
CA CYS A 17 5.06 14.46 -1.74
C CYS A 17 4.19 13.25 -2.10
N SER A 18 3.68 13.25 -3.30
CA SER A 18 3.42 12.01 -4.01
C SER A 18 4.70 11.18 -4.26
N ARG A 19 5.85 11.62 -3.73
CA ARG A 19 7.10 10.85 -3.82
C ARG A 19 7.02 9.52 -3.11
N GLN A 20 6.35 9.44 -1.98
CA GLN A 20 6.15 8.17 -1.29
C GLN A 20 5.28 7.22 -2.13
N ASP A 21 4.24 7.73 -2.76
CA ASP A 21 3.36 6.95 -3.63
C ASP A 21 4.02 6.61 -4.99
N LYS A 22 5.06 7.36 -5.39
CA LYS A 22 5.78 7.13 -6.65
C LYS A 22 7.13 6.45 -6.48
N LYS A 23 7.51 6.14 -5.25
CA LYS A 23 8.76 5.43 -4.95
C LYS A 23 8.83 4.10 -5.68
N LEU A 24 9.98 3.85 -6.31
CA LEU A 24 10.26 2.60 -7.03
C LEU A 24 9.28 2.30 -8.19
N ASN A 25 8.62 3.30 -8.73
CA ASN A 25 7.81 3.10 -9.93
C ASN A 25 8.71 2.94 -11.15
N THR A 26 8.36 1.94 -11.95
CA THR A 26 9.06 1.68 -13.19
C THR A 26 8.59 2.64 -14.28
N TYR A 27 9.52 3.09 -15.10
CA TYR A 27 9.24 3.90 -16.28
C TYR A 27 9.67 3.14 -17.54
N ASP A 28 8.83 3.11 -18.55
CA ASP A 28 9.17 2.54 -19.86
C ASP A 28 9.78 3.62 -20.74
N TRP A 29 11.11 3.65 -20.81
CA TRP A 29 11.86 4.57 -21.64
C TRP A 29 11.78 4.25 -23.14
N LEU A 30 11.30 3.07 -23.48
CA LEU A 30 11.22 2.56 -24.86
C LEU A 30 9.76 2.33 -25.27
N ALA A 31 8.82 3.02 -24.65
CA ALA A 31 7.39 2.86 -24.93
C ALA A 31 7.04 3.15 -26.40
N ASP A 32 7.76 4.11 -27.00
CA ASP A 32 7.52 4.54 -28.39
C ASP A 32 8.22 3.64 -29.43
N ILE A 33 9.07 2.71 -28.98
CA ILE A 33 9.80 1.82 -29.88
C ILE A 33 9.07 0.48 -29.97
N PRO A 34 8.64 0.05 -31.16
CA PRO A 34 8.07 -1.26 -31.36
C PRO A 34 9.05 -2.33 -30.91
N GLY A 35 8.66 -3.14 -29.95
CA GLY A 35 9.51 -4.22 -29.43
C GLY A 35 8.93 -5.58 -29.76
N ASN A 36 9.78 -6.61 -29.83
CA ASN A 36 9.39 -8.01 -30.04
C ASN A 36 8.88 -8.68 -28.74
N ALA A 37 8.71 -7.92 -27.65
CA ALA A 37 8.23 -8.48 -26.40
C ALA A 37 6.70 -8.66 -26.44
N GLU A 38 6.26 -9.84 -26.05
CA GLU A 38 4.84 -10.16 -25.94
C GLU A 38 4.13 -9.23 -24.94
N GLU A 39 2.96 -8.75 -25.32
CA GLU A 39 2.11 -8.02 -24.38
C GLU A 39 1.61 -8.96 -23.28
N SER A 40 1.69 -8.49 -22.06
CA SER A 40 1.24 -9.26 -20.89
C SER A 40 -0.11 -8.74 -20.39
N ASP A 41 -1.03 -9.65 -20.10
CA ASP A 41 -2.31 -9.33 -19.42
C ASP A 41 -2.12 -8.96 -17.94
N MET A 42 -0.88 -8.99 -17.46
CA MET A 42 -0.56 -8.68 -16.08
C MET A 42 -0.41 -7.18 -15.90
N VAL A 43 -0.87 -6.69 -14.75
CA VAL A 43 -0.85 -5.28 -14.36
C VAL A 43 -0.28 -5.16 -12.95
N GLU A 44 0.62 -4.20 -12.76
CA GLU A 44 1.11 -3.82 -11.43
C GLU A 44 0.19 -2.74 -10.85
N VAL A 45 -0.33 -2.99 -9.66
CA VAL A 45 -1.19 -2.05 -8.93
C VAL A 45 -0.54 -1.69 -7.61
N GLN A 46 -0.49 -0.42 -7.31
CA GLN A 46 0.04 0.13 -6.06
C GLN A 46 -1.10 0.55 -5.13
N PHE A 47 -0.92 0.24 -3.87
CA PHE A 47 -1.78 0.62 -2.77
C PHE A 47 -1.07 1.66 -1.88
N LYS A 48 -1.41 1.71 -0.61
CA LYS A 48 -0.80 2.65 0.33
C LYS A 48 0.72 2.48 0.39
N ASN A 49 1.43 3.57 0.34
CA ASN A 49 2.88 3.65 0.38
C ASN A 49 3.54 2.82 -0.75
N THR A 50 4.34 1.82 -0.39
CA THR A 50 5.09 0.97 -1.34
C THR A 50 4.49 -0.41 -1.53
N ARG A 51 3.29 -0.68 -1.00
CA ARG A 51 2.64 -1.98 -1.20
C ARG A 51 2.18 -2.10 -2.65
N LYS A 52 2.73 -3.06 -3.36
CA LYS A 52 2.41 -3.37 -4.75
C LYS A 52 1.88 -4.79 -4.86
N GLY A 53 1.01 -5.01 -5.84
CA GLY A 53 0.49 -6.33 -6.18
C GLY A 53 0.39 -6.50 -7.68
N TYR A 54 0.40 -7.76 -8.13
CA TYR A 54 0.27 -8.12 -9.54
C TYR A 54 -1.06 -8.79 -9.77
N TYR A 55 -1.80 -8.30 -10.76
CA TYR A 55 -3.16 -8.70 -11.05
C TYR A 55 -3.31 -9.02 -12.53
N ARG A 56 -4.22 -9.93 -12.85
CA ARG A 56 -4.55 -10.26 -14.24
C ARG A 56 -5.72 -9.41 -14.73
N ASN A 57 -5.57 -8.80 -15.87
CA ASN A 57 -6.62 -8.09 -16.58
C ASN A 57 -7.44 -9.05 -17.45
N SER A 58 -8.22 -9.94 -16.80
CA SER A 58 -9.02 -10.96 -17.50
C SER A 58 -10.11 -10.35 -18.38
N ASN A 59 -10.59 -9.16 -18.04
CA ASN A 59 -11.68 -8.47 -18.74
C ASN A 59 -11.16 -7.62 -19.92
N LYS A 60 -9.87 -7.64 -20.21
CA LYS A 60 -9.22 -6.84 -21.28
C LYS A 60 -9.61 -5.36 -21.23
N ILE A 61 -9.74 -4.81 -20.04
CA ILE A 61 -10.07 -3.40 -19.82
C ILE A 61 -8.88 -2.56 -20.30
N LYS A 62 -9.14 -1.52 -21.07
CA LYS A 62 -8.10 -0.56 -21.45
C LYS A 62 -7.65 0.21 -20.22
N LEU A 63 -6.47 -0.14 -19.70
CA LEU A 63 -5.87 0.44 -18.51
C LEU A 63 -4.62 1.24 -18.91
N GLU A 64 -4.51 2.41 -18.31
CA GLU A 64 -3.37 3.29 -18.45
C GLU A 64 -2.71 3.52 -17.08
N LYS A 65 -1.44 3.91 -17.08
CA LYS A 65 -0.74 4.26 -15.84
C LYS A 65 -1.44 5.44 -15.16
N GLY A 66 -1.77 5.27 -13.88
CA GLY A 66 -2.51 6.26 -13.10
C GLY A 66 -4.00 5.96 -12.96
N ASP A 67 -4.54 5.00 -13.72
CA ASP A 67 -5.93 4.58 -13.55
C ASP A 67 -6.15 3.98 -12.16
N ILE A 68 -7.27 4.32 -11.55
CA ILE A 68 -7.70 3.75 -10.28
C ILE A 68 -8.58 2.55 -10.58
N VAL A 69 -8.24 1.39 -10.00
CA VAL A 69 -8.90 0.11 -10.26
C VAL A 69 -9.35 -0.57 -8.98
N ALA A 70 -10.48 -1.27 -9.09
CA ALA A 70 -10.95 -2.20 -8.08
C ALA A 70 -10.42 -3.59 -8.41
N VAL A 71 -9.67 -4.17 -7.47
CA VAL A 71 -9.01 -5.46 -7.60
C VAL A 71 -9.57 -6.47 -6.63
N GLU A 72 -9.43 -7.74 -6.97
CA GLU A 72 -9.83 -8.85 -6.12
C GLU A 72 -8.98 -8.88 -4.84
N ALA A 73 -9.64 -8.95 -3.69
CA ALA A 73 -9.02 -9.11 -2.39
C ALA A 73 -9.77 -10.18 -1.58
N ALA A 74 -9.13 -10.75 -0.58
CA ALA A 74 -9.73 -11.72 0.33
C ALA A 74 -9.76 -11.14 1.76
N PRO A 75 -10.94 -10.78 2.27
CA PRO A 75 -12.26 -10.74 1.63
C PRO A 75 -12.50 -9.51 0.76
N GLY A 76 -13.47 -9.57 -0.18
CA GLY A 76 -14.00 -8.42 -0.90
C GLY A 76 -13.11 -7.89 -2.03
N HIS A 77 -12.97 -6.57 -2.09
CA HIS A 77 -12.17 -5.90 -3.12
C HIS A 77 -11.30 -4.81 -2.51
N ASP A 78 -10.19 -4.51 -3.15
CA ASP A 78 -9.31 -3.41 -2.76
C ASP A 78 -9.22 -2.38 -3.90
N ILE A 79 -8.83 -1.17 -3.55
CA ILE A 79 -8.69 -0.08 -4.51
C ILE A 79 -7.22 0.32 -4.58
N GLY A 80 -6.70 0.37 -5.79
CA GLY A 80 -5.31 0.75 -6.03
C GLY A 80 -5.13 1.51 -7.33
N VAL A 81 -3.93 2.02 -7.54
CA VAL A 81 -3.54 2.79 -8.72
C VAL A 81 -2.65 1.93 -9.61
N VAL A 82 -2.94 1.89 -10.89
CA VAL A 82 -2.12 1.20 -11.89
C VAL A 82 -0.79 1.94 -12.04
N THR A 83 0.31 1.23 -11.81
CA THR A 83 1.67 1.78 -11.94
C THR A 83 2.40 1.29 -13.17
N LEU A 84 2.09 0.08 -13.62
CA LEU A 84 2.72 -0.51 -14.79
C LEU A 84 1.78 -1.46 -15.52
N THR A 85 1.81 -1.41 -16.86
CA THR A 85 1.05 -2.31 -17.75
C THR A 85 1.99 -2.87 -18.83
N GLY A 86 1.55 -3.95 -19.49
CA GLY A 86 2.22 -4.48 -20.67
C GLY A 86 3.52 -5.24 -20.41
N ARG A 87 4.48 -5.12 -21.34
CA ARG A 87 5.70 -5.94 -21.47
C ARG A 87 6.67 -5.92 -20.29
N LEU A 88 6.66 -4.85 -19.49
CA LEU A 88 7.60 -4.72 -18.37
C LEU A 88 7.11 -5.42 -17.09
N VAL A 89 5.82 -5.75 -16.99
CA VAL A 89 5.25 -6.36 -15.78
C VAL A 89 5.87 -7.71 -15.46
N PRO A 90 6.08 -8.65 -16.41
CA PRO A 90 6.76 -9.91 -16.14
C PRO A 90 8.18 -9.74 -15.59
N LEU A 91 8.90 -8.72 -16.04
CA LEU A 91 10.24 -8.40 -15.55
C LEU A 91 10.20 -7.92 -14.09
N GLN A 92 9.20 -7.12 -13.73
CA GLN A 92 8.99 -6.67 -12.35
C GLN A 92 8.59 -7.83 -11.44
N ILE A 93 7.75 -8.73 -11.90
CA ILE A 93 7.38 -9.96 -11.17
C ILE A 93 8.63 -10.78 -10.84
N LYS A 94 9.53 -10.98 -11.80
CA LYS A 94 10.82 -11.66 -11.60
C LYS A 94 11.70 -10.93 -10.60
N LYS A 95 11.83 -9.59 -10.73
CA LYS A 95 12.60 -8.75 -9.81
C LYS A 95 12.07 -8.78 -8.38
N ALA A 96 10.76 -8.81 -8.21
CA ALA A 96 10.10 -8.85 -6.91
C ALA A 96 10.14 -10.25 -6.26
N ASN A 97 10.72 -11.26 -6.93
CA ASN A 97 10.69 -12.67 -6.50
C ASN A 97 9.28 -13.13 -6.11
N PHE A 98 8.28 -12.67 -6.85
CA PHE A 98 6.90 -13.06 -6.61
C PHE A 98 6.76 -14.56 -6.90
N LYS A 99 6.23 -15.31 -5.92
CA LYS A 99 6.10 -16.76 -6.03
C LYS A 99 5.21 -17.12 -7.21
N ALA A 100 5.71 -17.94 -8.11
CA ALA A 100 4.97 -18.40 -9.30
C ALA A 100 3.67 -19.14 -8.93
N ASP A 101 3.65 -19.80 -7.76
CA ASP A 101 2.49 -20.54 -7.25
C ASP A 101 1.46 -19.66 -6.53
N ALA A 102 1.72 -18.34 -6.39
CA ALA A 102 0.74 -17.46 -5.79
C ALA A 102 -0.46 -17.29 -6.71
N GLU A 103 -1.66 -17.50 -6.17
CA GLU A 103 -2.90 -17.30 -6.89
C GLU A 103 -2.98 -15.86 -7.42
N ILE A 104 -2.94 -15.74 -8.75
CA ILE A 104 -2.96 -14.43 -9.40
C ILE A 104 -4.40 -13.94 -9.41
N LYS A 105 -4.66 -12.93 -8.61
CA LYS A 105 -5.95 -12.25 -8.51
C LYS A 105 -6.22 -11.39 -9.73
N ARG A 106 -7.48 -11.05 -9.96
CA ARG A 106 -7.91 -10.32 -11.15
C ARG A 106 -8.33 -8.88 -10.82
N ILE A 107 -8.32 -8.06 -11.86
CA ILE A 107 -8.91 -6.72 -11.84
C ILE A 107 -10.38 -6.87 -12.20
N TYR A 108 -11.26 -6.30 -11.38
CA TYR A 108 -12.69 -6.33 -11.65
C TYR A 108 -13.10 -5.25 -12.64
N ARG A 109 -12.73 -3.99 -12.36
CA ARG A 109 -13.14 -2.81 -13.13
C ARG A 109 -12.33 -1.57 -12.73
N LYS A 110 -12.48 -0.49 -13.50
CA LYS A 110 -12.07 0.84 -13.05
C LYS A 110 -12.94 1.27 -11.87
N ALA A 111 -12.34 2.00 -10.92
CA ALA A 111 -13.05 2.48 -9.73
C ALA A 111 -14.17 3.45 -10.11
N LYS A 112 -15.31 3.30 -9.43
CA LYS A 112 -16.44 4.22 -9.56
C LYS A 112 -16.34 5.32 -8.48
N PRO A 113 -17.04 6.47 -8.64
CA PRO A 113 -17.06 7.52 -7.63
C PRO A 113 -17.45 7.02 -6.24
N VAL A 114 -18.43 6.12 -6.13
CA VAL A 114 -18.88 5.52 -4.86
C VAL A 114 -17.77 4.70 -4.19
N ASP A 115 -16.92 4.02 -4.98
CA ASP A 115 -15.79 3.27 -4.44
C ASP A 115 -14.74 4.23 -3.86
N MET A 116 -14.55 5.38 -4.52
CA MET A 116 -13.63 6.43 -4.07
C MET A 116 -14.10 7.11 -2.79
N GLU A 117 -15.40 7.33 -2.63
CA GLU A 117 -15.97 7.86 -1.38
C GLU A 117 -15.68 6.92 -0.22
N LYS A 118 -16.00 5.63 -0.35
CA LYS A 118 -15.70 4.61 0.67
C LYS A 118 -14.21 4.50 1.00
N PHE A 119 -13.38 4.56 -0.04
CA PHE A 119 -11.93 4.52 0.12
C PHE A 119 -11.40 5.74 0.90
N ASN A 120 -11.93 6.93 0.63
CA ASN A 120 -11.55 8.15 1.36
C ASN A 120 -12.04 8.09 2.81
N GLU A 121 -13.27 7.64 3.07
CA GLU A 121 -13.77 7.41 4.42
C GLU A 121 -12.91 6.41 5.21
N ALA A 122 -12.46 5.33 4.56
CA ALA A 122 -11.57 4.36 5.18
C ALA A 122 -10.21 4.98 5.52
N LYS A 123 -9.64 5.79 4.62
CA LYS A 123 -8.40 6.52 4.84
C LYS A 123 -8.47 7.52 6.00
N ASP A 124 -9.57 8.25 6.10
CA ASP A 124 -9.76 9.24 7.17
C ASP A 124 -9.79 8.57 8.57
N LYS A 125 -10.26 7.34 8.64
CA LYS A 125 -10.28 6.54 9.88
C LYS A 125 -8.90 6.00 10.29
N GLU A 126 -7.95 5.88 9.37
CA GLU A 126 -6.65 5.23 9.61
C GLU A 126 -5.87 5.84 10.77
N HIS A 127 -5.78 7.16 10.82
CA HIS A 127 -5.01 7.86 11.85
C HIS A 127 -5.62 7.68 13.25
N ALA A 128 -6.93 7.86 13.39
CA ALA A 128 -7.63 7.66 14.65
C ALA A 128 -7.54 6.19 15.12
N THR A 129 -7.69 5.24 14.20
CA THR A 129 -7.52 3.81 14.45
C THR A 129 -6.11 3.49 14.93
N MET A 130 -5.09 4.07 14.32
CA MET A 130 -3.69 3.86 14.71
C MET A 130 -3.44 4.33 16.15
N ILE A 131 -3.90 5.52 16.52
CA ILE A 131 -3.73 6.07 17.87
C ILE A 131 -4.41 5.16 18.90
N ARG A 132 -5.66 4.78 18.64
CA ARG A 132 -6.42 3.90 19.54
C ARG A 132 -5.80 2.52 19.66
N ALA A 133 -5.30 1.96 18.58
CA ALA A 133 -4.61 0.68 18.57
C ALA A 133 -3.31 0.71 19.39
N ARG A 134 -2.56 1.82 19.36
CA ARG A 134 -1.37 2.02 20.21
C ARG A 134 -1.73 2.03 21.69
N GLN A 135 -2.81 2.70 22.07
CA GLN A 135 -3.29 2.72 23.46
C GLN A 135 -3.68 1.32 23.94
N ILE A 136 -4.39 0.55 23.11
CA ILE A 136 -4.76 -0.84 23.41
C ILE A 136 -3.52 -1.72 23.60
N ALA A 137 -2.52 -1.60 22.71
CA ALA A 137 -1.28 -2.35 22.80
C ALA A 137 -0.49 -2.02 24.09
N LEU A 138 -0.45 -0.74 24.48
CA LEU A 138 0.14 -0.30 25.74
C LEU A 138 -0.61 -0.87 26.97
N ASN A 139 -1.94 -0.86 26.95
CA ASN A 139 -2.74 -1.40 28.06
C ASN A 139 -2.55 -2.92 28.23
N LEU A 140 -2.20 -3.62 27.17
CA LEU A 140 -1.88 -5.05 27.19
C LEU A 140 -0.40 -5.33 27.53
N ASN A 141 0.38 -4.29 27.83
CA ASN A 141 1.84 -4.39 28.14
C ASN A 141 2.62 -5.16 27.07
N LEU A 142 2.27 -5.00 25.79
CA LEU A 142 2.97 -5.66 24.71
C LEU A 142 4.19 -4.84 24.28
N ASN A 143 5.36 -5.50 24.22
CA ASN A 143 6.60 -4.87 23.75
C ASN A 143 6.62 -4.78 22.22
N MET A 144 5.76 -3.93 21.67
CA MET A 144 5.64 -3.68 20.24
C MET A 144 5.17 -2.26 19.96
N LYS A 145 5.50 -1.75 18.79
CA LYS A 145 5.06 -0.44 18.32
C LYS A 145 4.25 -0.58 17.04
N ILE A 146 3.02 -0.10 17.04
CA ILE A 146 2.21 0.00 15.83
C ILE A 146 2.66 1.24 15.06
N GLY A 147 3.25 1.03 13.87
CA GLY A 147 3.80 2.09 13.03
C GLY A 147 2.75 2.72 12.12
N ASP A 148 1.92 1.90 11.48
CA ASP A 148 0.95 2.35 10.48
C ASP A 148 -0.25 1.41 10.42
N VAL A 149 -1.38 1.91 9.93
CA VAL A 149 -2.61 1.16 9.67
C VAL A 149 -3.06 1.42 8.25
N GLU A 150 -3.48 0.38 7.56
CA GLU A 150 -4.00 0.46 6.20
C GLU A 150 -5.33 -0.28 6.12
N TYR A 151 -6.40 0.45 5.79
CA TYR A 151 -7.68 -0.16 5.50
C TYR A 151 -7.75 -0.62 4.05
N GLN A 152 -8.37 -1.76 3.82
CA GLN A 152 -8.74 -2.21 2.49
C GLN A 152 -9.80 -1.26 1.91
N GLY A 153 -9.83 -1.10 0.58
CA GLY A 153 -10.70 -0.12 -0.08
C GLY A 153 -12.20 -0.29 0.18
N ASP A 154 -12.65 -1.48 0.56
CA ASP A 154 -14.04 -1.76 0.98
C ASP A 154 -14.29 -1.57 2.49
N GLY A 155 -13.25 -1.27 3.27
CA GLY A 155 -13.34 -1.08 4.72
C GLY A 155 -13.50 -2.35 5.56
N ASN A 156 -13.55 -3.54 4.96
CA ASN A 156 -13.83 -4.80 5.67
C ASN A 156 -12.60 -5.40 6.38
N LYS A 157 -11.40 -4.96 6.00
CA LYS A 157 -10.13 -5.46 6.52
C LYS A 157 -9.19 -4.32 6.83
N ALA A 158 -8.45 -4.43 7.93
CA ALA A 158 -7.39 -3.50 8.30
C ALA A 158 -6.08 -4.25 8.52
N ILE A 159 -5.00 -3.75 7.93
CA ILE A 159 -3.64 -4.26 8.06
C ILE A 159 -2.91 -3.35 9.03
N PHE A 160 -2.46 -3.92 10.15
CA PHE A 160 -1.67 -3.21 11.16
C PHE A 160 -0.20 -3.55 10.97
N TYR A 161 0.60 -2.54 10.66
CA TYR A 161 2.04 -2.69 10.54
C TYR A 161 2.70 -2.40 11.87
N TYR A 162 3.46 -3.36 12.39
CA TYR A 162 4.10 -3.23 13.69
C TYR A 162 5.58 -3.57 13.63
N ILE A 163 6.32 -3.02 14.60
CA ILE A 163 7.72 -3.35 14.86
C ILE A 163 7.79 -3.98 16.23
N ALA A 164 8.55 -5.04 16.34
CA ALA A 164 8.92 -5.68 17.60
C ALA A 164 10.31 -6.31 17.43
N ASP A 165 11.12 -6.23 18.47
CA ASP A 165 12.46 -6.82 18.50
C ASP A 165 12.39 -8.33 18.71
N GLU A 166 11.39 -8.79 19.47
CA GLU A 166 11.14 -10.18 19.79
C GLU A 166 9.80 -10.65 19.26
N ARG A 167 9.56 -11.96 19.34
CA ARG A 167 8.28 -12.56 18.98
C ARG A 167 7.21 -12.20 20.02
N VAL A 168 6.19 -11.44 19.59
CA VAL A 168 5.09 -11.01 20.45
C VAL A 168 3.88 -11.91 20.24
N ASP A 169 3.21 -12.32 21.34
CA ASP A 169 1.89 -12.97 21.26
C ASP A 169 0.79 -11.91 21.18
N PHE A 170 0.24 -11.74 20.01
CA PHE A 170 -0.79 -10.75 19.72
C PHE A 170 -2.21 -11.33 19.64
N ARG A 171 -2.45 -12.57 20.11
CA ARG A 171 -3.78 -13.22 20.04
C ARG A 171 -4.83 -12.41 20.78
N GLN A 172 -4.51 -11.94 21.98
CA GLN A 172 -5.38 -11.08 22.77
C GLN A 172 -5.60 -9.73 22.07
N LEU A 173 -4.52 -9.13 21.56
CA LEU A 173 -4.57 -7.86 20.85
C LEU A 173 -5.51 -7.93 19.63
N ILE A 174 -5.42 -8.99 18.82
CA ILE A 174 -6.29 -9.17 17.65
C ILE A 174 -7.77 -9.23 18.07
N LYS A 175 -8.10 -9.93 19.14
CA LYS A 175 -9.48 -10.01 19.66
C LYS A 175 -10.01 -8.63 20.03
N VAL A 176 -9.27 -7.91 20.86
CA VAL A 176 -9.66 -6.57 21.32
C VAL A 176 -9.76 -5.57 20.16
N LEU A 177 -8.81 -5.62 19.20
CA LEU A 177 -8.87 -4.76 18.01
C LEU A 177 -10.08 -5.11 17.12
N ALA A 178 -10.37 -6.41 16.92
CA ALA A 178 -11.51 -6.84 16.12
C ALA A 178 -12.84 -6.40 16.75
N GLU A 179 -12.98 -6.47 18.08
CA GLU A 179 -14.13 -5.97 18.82
C GLU A 179 -14.26 -4.44 18.73
N ALA A 180 -13.13 -3.72 18.87
CA ALA A 180 -13.11 -2.27 18.87
C ALA A 180 -13.43 -1.65 17.51
N PHE A 181 -12.93 -2.25 16.42
CA PHE A 181 -13.04 -1.69 15.07
C PHE A 181 -14.04 -2.43 14.17
N ARG A 182 -14.51 -3.61 14.56
CA ARG A 182 -15.47 -4.46 13.83
C ARG A 182 -15.04 -4.77 12.40
N VAL A 183 -13.73 -4.95 12.18
CA VAL A 183 -13.12 -5.31 10.89
C VAL A 183 -12.20 -6.50 11.07
N ARG A 184 -11.91 -7.19 9.98
CA ARG A 184 -10.92 -8.26 9.98
C ARG A 184 -9.52 -7.67 10.16
N ILE A 185 -8.81 -8.14 11.19
CA ILE A 185 -7.47 -7.66 11.52
C ILE A 185 -6.41 -8.57 10.89
N GLU A 186 -5.44 -7.97 10.23
CA GLU A 186 -4.21 -8.61 9.80
C GLU A 186 -3.02 -7.88 10.42
N MET A 187 -2.13 -8.64 11.07
CA MET A 187 -0.91 -8.10 11.68
C MET A 187 0.27 -8.38 10.76
N LYS A 188 1.03 -7.35 10.42
CA LYS A 188 2.22 -7.47 9.56
C LYS A 188 3.43 -6.84 10.23
N GLN A 189 4.42 -7.66 10.52
CA GLN A 189 5.69 -7.16 11.05
C GLN A 189 6.48 -6.47 9.95
N ILE A 190 7.04 -5.31 10.28
CA ILE A 190 7.94 -4.55 9.41
C ILE A 190 9.23 -4.23 10.16
N GLY A 191 10.33 -4.12 9.42
CA GLY A 191 11.60 -3.67 10.00
C GLY A 191 11.62 -2.15 10.21
N ALA A 192 12.48 -1.68 11.11
CA ALA A 192 12.64 -0.25 11.43
C ALA A 192 12.92 0.61 10.17
N ARG A 193 13.68 0.08 9.21
CA ARG A 193 13.95 0.77 7.95
C ARG A 193 12.70 0.90 7.07
N GLN A 194 11.84 -0.12 7.07
CA GLN A 194 10.58 -0.07 6.33
C GLN A 194 9.61 0.91 6.98
N GLU A 195 9.58 0.97 8.32
CA GLU A 195 8.81 2.01 9.03
C GLU A 195 9.29 3.40 8.65
N ALA A 196 10.60 3.65 8.76
CA ALA A 196 11.19 4.93 8.36
C ALA A 196 10.87 5.30 6.90
N GLY A 197 10.87 4.33 6.00
CA GLY A 197 10.48 4.52 4.60
C GLY A 197 8.99 4.87 4.41
N ARG A 198 8.11 4.48 5.34
CA ARG A 198 6.68 4.80 5.32
C ARG A 198 6.37 6.15 5.93
N ILE A 199 6.99 6.45 7.07
CA ILE A 199 6.78 7.72 7.80
C ILE A 199 7.46 8.88 7.08
N GLY A 200 8.63 8.62 6.47
CA GLY A 200 9.52 9.65 5.95
C GLY A 200 10.36 10.27 7.04
N GLY A 201 11.04 11.35 6.72
CA GLY A 201 11.87 12.10 7.65
C GLY A 201 13.08 12.71 6.95
N ILE A 202 13.87 13.46 7.72
CA ILE A 202 15.11 14.12 7.26
C ILE A 202 16.29 13.39 7.89
N GLY A 203 17.27 13.04 7.08
CA GLY A 203 18.51 12.42 7.54
C GLY A 203 19.49 13.46 8.12
N PRO A 204 20.59 13.00 8.74
CA PRO A 204 21.62 13.89 9.26
C PRO A 204 22.31 14.73 8.19
N CYS A 205 22.18 14.38 6.92
CA CYS A 205 22.66 15.16 5.78
C CYS A 205 21.71 16.30 5.36
N GLY A 206 20.58 16.53 6.06
CA GLY A 206 19.59 17.55 5.75
C GLY A 206 18.66 17.24 4.57
N ARG A 207 18.77 16.03 3.98
CA ARG A 207 17.89 15.55 2.89
C ARG A 207 16.89 14.54 3.41
N GLU A 208 15.82 14.31 2.63
CA GLU A 208 14.88 13.22 2.91
C GLU A 208 15.63 11.88 3.02
N LEU A 209 15.15 11.01 3.91
CA LEU A 209 15.72 9.68 4.09
C LEU A 209 15.79 8.91 2.78
N CYS A 210 16.94 8.33 2.46
CA CYS A 210 17.14 7.53 1.24
C CYS A 210 16.14 6.38 1.14
N CYS A 211 15.80 5.75 2.27
CA CYS A 211 14.79 4.68 2.33
C CYS A 211 13.36 5.18 2.07
N ALA A 212 13.10 6.48 2.22
CA ALA A 212 11.82 7.08 1.91
C ALA A 212 11.73 7.56 0.45
N THR A 213 12.85 7.68 -0.27
CA THR A 213 12.89 8.25 -1.61
C THR A 213 13.18 7.22 -2.70
N TRP A 214 14.40 6.70 -2.75
CA TRP A 214 14.89 5.91 -3.89
C TRP A 214 15.45 4.54 -3.52
N MET A 215 15.86 4.34 -2.27
CA MET A 215 16.51 3.11 -1.87
C MET A 215 15.48 2.00 -1.59
N THR A 216 15.74 0.82 -2.10
CA THR A 216 15.03 -0.40 -1.71
C THR A 216 15.53 -0.88 -0.36
N SER A 217 14.66 -1.50 0.43
CA SER A 217 15.04 -2.18 1.67
C SER A 217 15.67 -3.52 1.38
#